data_041ba9de5285d2eca08cf390724b6a20
#
_entry.id   041ba9de5285d2eca08cf390724b6a20
#
_cell.length_a   1.000
_cell.length_b   1.000
_cell.length_c   1.000
_cell.angle_alpha   90.00
_cell.angle_beta   90.00
_cell.angle_gamma   90.00
#
_symmetry.space_group_name_H-M   'P 1'
#
loop_
_entity.id
_entity.type
_entity.pdbx_description
1 polymer ?
#
loop_
_entity_poly.entity_id
_entity_poly.type
_entity_poly.pdbx_seq_one_letter_code
_entity_poly.pdbx_strand_id
1 'polypeptide(L)'
;EIEVGDWSSDVCSSDLLNSVADPGNLGTMIRTADAVDCRGVFLIGDSVSPYDIGAIRGSMGAVFTQKIVTAAYGAFLDWKRENGIRLIGTDDSAASDYLEVDIPDTAIVMMGSEREGLTGAQIADCDAVARIPMLRSCDSLNLAVAAGVMLYQAYNVQRGYHLRK
;
A
#
# COMPACT_ATOMS: atom_id res chain seq x y z
N GLU A 1 -3.14 -19.09 9.56
CA GLU A 1 -2.34 -19.62 8.44
C GLU A 1 -2.70 -18.78 7.22
N ILE A 2 -1.74 -18.03 6.71
CA ILE A 2 -1.94 -17.24 5.48
C ILE A 2 -1.84 -18.28 4.36
N GLU A 3 -2.97 -18.68 3.76
CA GLU A 3 -2.92 -19.34 2.46
C GLU A 3 -2.51 -18.29 1.40
N VAL A 4 -1.22 -18.05 1.35
CA VAL A 4 -0.63 -17.24 0.29
C VAL A 4 -0.46 -18.19 -0.90
N GLY A 5 -1.38 -18.13 -1.84
CA GLY A 5 -1.18 -18.75 -3.14
C GLY A 5 0.15 -18.29 -3.74
N ASP A 6 0.65 -18.97 -4.72
CA ASP A 6 1.95 -18.71 -5.35
C ASP A 6 2.13 -17.23 -5.75
N TRP A 7 2.80 -16.48 -4.87
CA TRP A 7 3.15 -15.07 -5.05
C TRP A 7 4.56 -14.94 -5.66
N SER A 8 5.17 -16.06 -6.03
CA SER A 8 6.62 -16.13 -6.30
C SER A 8 7.04 -15.78 -7.72
N SER A 9 6.15 -15.55 -8.67
CA SER A 9 6.59 -15.62 -10.06
C SER A 9 6.36 -14.45 -11.01
N ASP A 10 5.63 -13.38 -10.66
CA ASP A 10 5.50 -12.27 -11.60
C ASP A 10 5.42 -10.89 -10.92
N VAL A 11 6.12 -9.97 -11.51
CA VAL A 11 6.41 -8.60 -11.14
C VAL A 11 5.15 -7.76 -10.99
N CYS A 12 4.81 -7.35 -9.75
CA CYS A 12 3.92 -6.21 -9.48
C CYS A 12 3.97 -5.84 -8.00
N SER A 13 3.92 -4.57 -7.65
CA SER A 13 3.78 -4.10 -6.28
C SER A 13 2.43 -4.53 -5.69
N SER A 14 2.42 -4.75 -4.39
CA SER A 14 1.20 -4.97 -3.60
C SER A 14 1.01 -3.79 -2.65
N ASP A 15 -0.20 -3.63 -2.13
CA ASP A 15 -0.53 -2.61 -1.14
C ASP A 15 -0.74 -3.24 0.23
N LEU A 16 -0.23 -2.61 1.28
CA LEU A 16 -0.44 -3.00 2.67
C LEU A 16 -1.17 -1.88 3.40
N LEU A 17 -2.39 -2.14 3.77
CA LEU A 17 -3.29 -1.18 4.40
C LEU A 17 -3.42 -1.50 5.90
N ASN A 18 -3.00 -0.56 6.73
CA ASN A 18 -3.04 -0.72 8.18
C ASN A 18 -4.19 0.07 8.80
N SER A 19 -5.10 -0.64 9.46
CA SER A 19 -6.17 -0.05 10.29
C SER A 19 -7.01 1.00 9.53
N VAL A 20 -7.43 0.67 8.32
CA VAL A 20 -8.30 1.54 7.51
C VAL A 20 -9.70 1.53 8.10
N ALA A 21 -10.16 2.69 8.59
CA ALA A 21 -11.45 2.83 9.27
C ALA A 21 -12.60 3.21 8.32
N ASP A 22 -12.33 3.94 7.24
CA ASP A 22 -13.34 4.38 6.27
C ASP A 22 -13.51 3.37 5.13
N PRO A 23 -14.71 2.76 4.97
CA PRO A 23 -14.95 1.79 3.92
C PRO A 23 -14.87 2.39 2.50
N GLY A 24 -15.15 3.68 2.33
CA GLY A 24 -15.04 4.37 1.05
C GLY A 24 -13.56 4.52 0.63
N ASN A 25 -12.67 4.87 1.59
CA ASN A 25 -11.23 4.86 1.37
C ASN A 25 -10.74 3.47 0.99
N LEU A 26 -11.14 2.44 1.76
CA LEU A 26 -10.75 1.06 1.46
C LEU A 26 -11.16 0.64 0.05
N GLY A 27 -12.42 0.89 -0.33
CA GLY A 27 -12.91 0.56 -1.67
C GLY A 27 -12.14 1.31 -2.76
N THR A 28 -11.84 2.60 -2.55
CA THR A 28 -11.07 3.41 -3.50
C THR A 28 -9.64 2.90 -3.66
N MET A 29 -8.99 2.48 -2.59
CA MET A 29 -7.65 1.89 -2.64
C MET A 29 -7.65 0.55 -3.36
N ILE A 30 -8.59 -0.34 -3.07
CA ILE A 30 -8.75 -1.61 -3.79
C ILE A 30 -8.95 -1.38 -5.30
N ARG A 31 -9.77 -0.40 -5.67
CA ARG A 31 -9.97 -0.03 -7.07
C ARG A 31 -8.69 0.49 -7.72
N THR A 32 -7.91 1.28 -7.00
CA THR A 32 -6.64 1.82 -7.51
C THR A 32 -5.61 0.71 -7.67
N ALA A 33 -5.52 -0.20 -6.70
CA ALA A 33 -4.67 -1.38 -6.78
C ALA A 33 -5.00 -2.25 -8.01
N ASP A 34 -6.28 -2.50 -8.27
CA ASP A 34 -6.74 -3.21 -9.46
C ASP A 34 -6.36 -2.48 -10.76
N ALA A 35 -6.52 -1.15 -10.78
CA ALA A 35 -6.22 -0.32 -11.96
C ALA A 35 -4.72 -0.31 -12.36
N VAL A 36 -3.81 -0.51 -11.40
CA VAL A 36 -2.36 -0.60 -11.65
C VAL A 36 -1.85 -2.04 -11.67
N ASP A 37 -2.76 -3.01 -11.74
CA ASP A 37 -2.44 -4.44 -11.77
C ASP A 37 -1.62 -4.91 -10.56
N CYS A 38 -1.94 -4.39 -9.36
CA CYS A 38 -1.37 -4.89 -8.12
C CYS A 38 -1.70 -6.36 -7.93
N ARG A 39 -0.74 -7.16 -7.45
CA ARG A 39 -0.95 -8.58 -7.16
C ARG A 39 -1.95 -8.83 -6.06
N GLY A 40 -2.07 -7.93 -5.11
CA GLY A 40 -3.02 -8.04 -4.03
C GLY A 40 -2.92 -6.91 -3.03
N VAL A 41 -3.85 -6.93 -2.11
CA VAL A 41 -3.97 -5.98 -1.02
C VAL A 41 -3.93 -6.74 0.29
N PHE A 42 -2.98 -6.41 1.16
CA PHE A 42 -2.94 -6.90 2.53
C PHE A 42 -3.70 -5.94 3.43
N LEU A 43 -4.60 -6.47 4.23
CA LEU A 43 -5.28 -5.74 5.31
C LEU A 43 -4.74 -6.21 6.65
N ILE A 44 -4.18 -5.29 7.41
CA ILE A 44 -3.67 -5.56 8.77
C ILE A 44 -4.35 -4.64 9.78
N GLY A 45 -4.23 -4.98 11.05
CA GLY A 45 -4.86 -4.22 12.14
C GLY A 45 -6.39 -4.28 12.08
N ASP A 46 -7.03 -3.28 12.69
CA ASP A 46 -8.49 -3.18 12.77
C ASP A 46 -9.08 -2.48 11.54
N SER A 47 -8.78 -3.02 10.35
CA SER A 47 -9.37 -2.51 9.11
C SER A 47 -10.83 -2.94 8.98
N VAL A 48 -11.66 -2.06 8.37
CA VAL A 48 -13.04 -2.41 8.00
C VAL A 48 -13.05 -3.58 7.02
N SER A 49 -14.15 -4.31 6.98
CA SER A 49 -14.32 -5.42 6.03
C SER A 49 -14.27 -4.91 4.58
N PRO A 50 -13.52 -5.55 3.70
CA PRO A 50 -13.55 -5.22 2.26
C PRO A 50 -14.92 -5.51 1.64
N TYR A 51 -15.76 -6.29 2.29
CA TYR A 51 -17.12 -6.60 1.88
C TYR A 51 -18.18 -5.70 2.53
N ASP A 52 -17.77 -4.64 3.26
CA ASP A 52 -18.69 -3.59 3.65
C ASP A 52 -19.34 -2.93 2.43
N ILE A 53 -20.60 -2.53 2.54
CA ILE A 53 -21.34 -1.91 1.43
C ILE A 53 -20.60 -0.67 0.86
N GLY A 54 -19.98 0.12 1.75
CA GLY A 54 -19.19 1.29 1.35
C GLY A 54 -17.94 0.89 0.55
N ALA A 55 -17.24 -0.15 0.98
CA ALA A 55 -16.05 -0.67 0.29
C ALA A 55 -16.42 -1.30 -1.07
N ILE A 56 -17.49 -2.10 -1.13
CA ILE A 56 -18.00 -2.67 -2.39
C ILE A 56 -18.33 -1.55 -3.38
N ARG A 57 -19.07 -0.52 -2.95
CA ARG A 57 -19.41 0.62 -3.80
C ARG A 57 -18.18 1.41 -4.23
N GLY A 58 -17.28 1.72 -3.31
CA GLY A 58 -16.05 2.46 -3.57
C GLY A 58 -15.12 1.74 -4.53
N SER A 59 -15.06 0.41 -4.45
CA SER A 59 -14.22 -0.42 -5.32
C SER A 59 -14.77 -0.59 -6.75
N MET A 60 -16.01 -0.21 -7.00
CA MET A 60 -16.66 -0.42 -8.31
C MET A 60 -16.59 -1.87 -8.79
N GLY A 61 -16.56 -2.82 -7.88
CA GLY A 61 -16.48 -4.26 -8.15
C GLY A 61 -15.07 -4.85 -8.12
N ALA A 62 -14.01 -4.05 -8.04
CA ALA A 62 -12.64 -4.53 -7.97
C ALA A 62 -12.37 -5.44 -6.75
N VAL A 63 -13.17 -5.30 -5.69
CA VAL A 63 -13.11 -6.20 -4.52
C VAL A 63 -13.35 -7.67 -4.86
N PHE A 64 -13.98 -7.98 -5.99
CA PHE A 64 -14.25 -9.36 -6.41
C PHE A 64 -13.20 -9.94 -7.37
N THR A 65 -12.34 -9.09 -7.92
CA THR A 65 -11.25 -9.48 -8.84
C THR A 65 -9.89 -9.42 -8.15
N GLN A 66 -9.71 -8.46 -7.24
CA GLN A 66 -8.46 -8.25 -6.52
C GLN A 66 -8.24 -9.30 -5.43
N LYS A 67 -7.02 -9.80 -5.30
CA LYS A 67 -6.65 -10.66 -4.17
C LYS A 67 -6.55 -9.82 -2.90
N ILE A 68 -7.33 -10.16 -1.89
CA ILE A 68 -7.32 -9.45 -0.60
C ILE A 68 -6.98 -10.46 0.49
N VAL A 69 -5.95 -10.17 1.28
CA VAL A 69 -5.49 -11.02 2.37
C VAL A 69 -5.57 -10.24 3.68
N THR A 70 -6.32 -10.75 4.63
CA THR A 70 -6.31 -10.21 6.00
C THR A 70 -5.33 -11.02 6.86
N ALA A 71 -4.40 -10.35 7.50
CA ALA A 71 -3.35 -11.00 8.27
C ALA A 71 -3.01 -10.24 9.56
N ALA A 72 -2.50 -10.98 10.56
CA ALA A 72 -1.82 -10.36 11.69
C ALA A 72 -0.49 -9.75 11.22
N TYR A 73 -0.13 -8.59 11.75
CA TYR A 73 1.09 -7.87 11.33
C TYR A 73 2.37 -8.71 11.44
N GLY A 74 2.54 -9.46 12.54
CA GLY A 74 3.68 -10.34 12.72
C GLY A 74 3.78 -11.44 11.65
N ALA A 75 2.65 -12.07 11.31
CA ALA A 75 2.60 -13.09 10.25
C ALA A 75 2.93 -12.51 8.87
N PHE A 76 2.50 -11.27 8.60
CA PHE A 76 2.90 -10.55 7.39
C PHE A 76 4.41 -10.30 7.35
N LEU A 77 5.03 -9.86 8.45
CA LEU A 77 6.47 -9.61 8.51
C LEU A 77 7.30 -10.89 8.32
N ASP A 78 6.86 -12.01 8.88
CA ASP A 78 7.52 -13.30 8.68
C ASP A 78 7.45 -13.71 7.20
N TRP A 79 6.27 -13.63 6.60
CA TRP A 79 6.08 -13.90 5.18
C TRP A 79 6.92 -12.95 4.28
N LYS A 80 6.96 -11.64 4.58
CA LYS A 80 7.80 -10.66 3.87
C LYS A 80 9.27 -11.07 3.87
N ARG A 81 9.79 -11.49 5.04
CA ARG A 81 11.19 -11.92 5.19
C ARG A 81 11.50 -13.19 4.39
N GLU A 82 10.60 -14.17 4.47
CA GLU A 82 10.76 -15.45 3.77
C GLU A 82 10.78 -15.28 2.25
N ASN A 83 10.05 -14.30 1.73
CA ASN A 83 9.95 -14.03 0.29
C ASN A 83 10.90 -12.91 -0.21
N GLY A 84 11.70 -12.30 0.66
CA GLY A 84 12.66 -11.26 0.28
C GLY A 84 12.02 -9.99 -0.29
N ILE A 85 10.80 -9.66 0.15
CA ILE A 85 10.02 -8.55 -0.38
C ILE A 85 10.40 -7.25 0.32
N ARG A 86 10.59 -6.17 -0.43
CA ARG A 86 10.83 -4.83 0.13
C ARG A 86 9.53 -4.16 0.57
N LEU A 87 9.56 -3.57 1.74
CA LEU A 87 8.47 -2.80 2.33
C LEU A 87 8.79 -1.31 2.29
N ILE A 88 7.99 -0.56 1.57
CA ILE A 88 8.13 0.90 1.44
C ILE A 88 7.03 1.56 2.27
N GLY A 89 7.40 2.14 3.38
CA GLY A 89 6.48 2.90 4.23
C GLY A 89 6.19 4.29 3.68
N THR A 90 5.10 4.89 4.15
CA THR A 90 4.73 6.27 3.84
C THR A 90 4.60 7.08 5.12
N ASP A 91 5.33 8.21 5.20
CA ASP A 91 5.31 9.12 6.34
C ASP A 91 5.63 10.53 5.86
N ASP A 92 4.92 11.54 6.35
CA ASP A 92 5.08 12.94 5.95
C ASP A 92 6.41 13.55 6.42
N SER A 93 6.97 13.00 7.50
CA SER A 93 8.25 13.40 8.09
C SER A 93 9.46 12.70 7.48
N ALA A 94 9.27 11.75 6.54
CA ALA A 94 10.36 11.03 5.92
C ALA A 94 11.34 11.97 5.20
N ALA A 95 12.63 11.62 5.21
CA ALA A 95 13.66 12.41 4.57
C ALA A 95 13.58 12.34 3.02
N SER A 96 13.19 11.19 2.48
CA SER A 96 13.19 10.91 1.05
C SER A 96 11.84 11.24 0.41
N ASP A 97 11.90 11.94 -0.73
CA ASP A 97 10.73 12.14 -1.58
C ASP A 97 10.31 10.81 -2.23
N TYR A 98 9.01 10.59 -2.42
CA TYR A 98 8.48 9.37 -3.04
C TYR A 98 9.00 9.16 -4.47
N LEU A 99 9.44 10.22 -5.15
CA LEU A 99 10.06 10.14 -6.47
C LEU A 99 11.52 9.66 -6.44
N GLU A 100 12.17 9.73 -5.27
CA GLU A 100 13.58 9.39 -5.09
C GLU A 100 13.78 8.00 -4.48
N VAL A 101 12.72 7.43 -3.90
CA VAL A 101 12.78 6.10 -3.30
C VAL A 101 12.83 5.04 -4.40
N ASP A 102 13.80 4.15 -4.29
CA ASP A 102 13.91 2.97 -5.15
C ASP A 102 12.80 1.97 -4.82
N ILE A 103 11.88 1.77 -5.76
CA ILE A 103 10.76 0.84 -5.64
C ILE A 103 11.00 -0.31 -6.63
N PRO A 104 11.54 -1.45 -6.16
CA PRO A 104 11.78 -2.60 -7.03
C PRO A 104 10.46 -3.25 -7.47
N ASP A 105 10.56 -4.11 -8.47
CA ASP A 105 9.41 -4.82 -9.04
C ASP A 105 8.62 -5.63 -8.01
N THR A 106 9.29 -6.13 -6.98
CA THR A 106 8.68 -6.87 -5.87
C THR A 106 8.66 -6.02 -4.59
N ALA A 107 7.92 -4.93 -4.60
CA ALA A 107 7.75 -4.09 -3.41
C ALA A 107 6.32 -4.11 -2.90
N ILE A 108 6.16 -3.85 -1.62
CA ILE A 108 4.88 -3.57 -0.98
C ILE A 108 4.92 -2.13 -0.49
N VAL A 109 3.91 -1.36 -0.85
CA VAL A 109 3.69 -0.01 -0.32
C VAL A 109 2.84 -0.13 0.93
N MET A 110 3.35 0.36 2.06
CA MET A 110 2.64 0.34 3.34
C MET A 110 2.04 1.71 3.64
N MET A 111 0.73 1.74 3.74
CA MET A 111 -0.05 2.90 4.15
C MET A 111 -0.42 2.79 5.63
N GLY A 112 -0.26 3.86 6.37
CA GLY A 112 -0.66 3.96 7.77
C GLY A 112 -2.17 4.17 7.95
N SER A 113 -2.62 4.29 9.21
CA SER A 113 -4.01 4.64 9.52
C SER A 113 -4.31 6.10 9.15
N GLU A 114 -5.61 6.43 8.95
CA GLU A 114 -6.03 7.79 8.60
C GLU A 114 -5.68 8.84 9.66
N ARG A 115 -5.52 8.45 10.92
CA ARG A 115 -5.32 9.38 12.04
C ARG A 115 -3.88 9.50 12.50
N GLU A 116 -3.20 8.36 12.59
CA GLU A 116 -1.89 8.27 13.25
C GLU A 116 -0.75 7.96 12.27
N GLY A 117 -1.09 7.62 11.02
CA GLY A 117 -0.09 7.17 10.06
C GLY A 117 0.51 5.81 10.44
N LEU A 118 1.79 5.63 10.17
CA LEU A 118 2.57 4.47 10.60
C LEU A 118 3.13 4.69 12.00
N THR A 119 3.10 3.66 12.82
CA THR A 119 3.79 3.69 14.13
C THR A 119 5.30 3.66 13.95
N GLY A 120 6.05 4.12 14.98
CA GLY A 120 7.51 4.05 14.95
C GLY A 120 8.06 2.63 14.76
N ALA A 121 7.38 1.60 15.28
CA ALA A 121 7.73 0.20 15.05
C ALA A 121 7.53 -0.19 13.58
N GLN A 122 6.42 0.19 12.98
CA GLN A 122 6.14 -0.09 11.57
C GLN A 122 7.12 0.64 10.64
N ILE A 123 7.50 1.88 10.96
CA ILE A 123 8.54 2.63 10.24
C ILE A 123 9.89 1.89 10.31
N ALA A 124 10.24 1.34 11.48
CA ALA A 124 11.48 0.59 11.67
C ALA A 124 11.50 -0.75 10.91
N ASP A 125 10.33 -1.34 10.63
CA ASP A 125 10.19 -2.57 9.84
C ASP A 125 10.25 -2.33 8.32
N CYS A 126 10.14 -1.05 7.88
CA CYS A 126 10.23 -0.67 6.47
C CYS A 126 11.70 -0.67 5.99
N ASP A 127 11.90 -1.12 4.75
CA ASP A 127 13.21 -1.07 4.09
C ASP A 127 13.53 0.33 3.54
N ALA A 128 12.49 1.14 3.29
CA ALA A 128 12.58 2.56 2.99
C ALA A 128 11.27 3.25 3.42
N VAL A 129 11.34 4.55 3.64
CA VAL A 129 10.16 5.38 3.95
C VAL A 129 10.16 6.60 3.04
N ALA A 130 9.02 6.85 2.43
CA ALA A 130 8.82 7.92 1.47
C ALA A 130 7.81 8.94 1.97
N ARG A 131 8.03 10.21 1.65
CA ARG A 131 7.03 11.27 1.82
C ARG A 131 6.47 11.71 0.48
N ILE A 132 5.20 12.08 0.46
CA ILE A 132 4.60 12.85 -0.62
C ILE A 132 4.73 14.32 -0.23
N PRO A 133 5.53 15.13 -0.94
CA PRO A 133 5.80 16.50 -0.53
C PRO A 133 4.54 17.36 -0.63
N MET A 134 4.31 18.19 0.37
CA MET A 134 3.21 19.17 0.40
C MET A 134 3.78 20.57 0.56
N LEU A 135 3.27 21.51 -0.23
CA LEU A 135 3.85 22.87 -0.35
C LEU A 135 3.11 23.94 0.46
N ARG A 136 1.99 23.60 1.10
CA ARG A 136 1.16 24.57 1.83
C ARG A 136 0.69 24.03 3.17
N SER A 137 -0.24 24.71 3.82
CA SER A 137 -0.78 24.43 5.14
C SER A 137 -1.62 23.15 5.28
N CYS A 138 -1.62 22.29 4.29
CA CYS A 138 -2.27 20.98 4.40
C CYS A 138 -1.27 20.00 4.98
N ASP A 139 -1.59 19.43 6.13
CA ASP A 139 -0.66 18.55 6.86
C ASP A 139 -0.67 17.12 6.34
N SER A 140 -1.74 16.69 5.64
CA SER A 140 -1.84 15.35 5.08
C SER A 140 -2.79 15.27 3.88
N LEU A 141 -2.62 14.26 3.04
CA LEU A 141 -3.58 13.87 2.01
C LEU A 141 -4.58 12.87 2.58
N ASN A 142 -5.77 12.81 1.97
CA ASN A 142 -6.65 11.67 2.18
C ASN A 142 -5.90 10.36 1.90
N LEU A 143 -6.12 9.33 2.73
CA LEU A 143 -5.40 8.08 2.66
C LEU A 143 -5.49 7.41 1.28
N ALA A 144 -6.67 7.36 0.67
CA ALA A 144 -6.86 6.75 -0.65
C ALA A 144 -6.17 7.56 -1.77
N VAL A 145 -6.06 8.88 -1.60
CA VAL A 145 -5.31 9.74 -2.53
C VAL A 145 -3.82 9.46 -2.41
N ALA A 146 -3.28 9.41 -1.19
CA ALA A 146 -1.88 9.11 -0.93
C ALA A 146 -1.50 7.71 -1.47
N ALA A 147 -2.33 6.70 -1.21
CA ALA A 147 -2.14 5.36 -1.75
C ALA A 147 -2.12 5.38 -3.28
N GLY A 148 -3.05 6.11 -3.92
CA GLY A 148 -3.07 6.26 -5.37
C GLY A 148 -1.79 6.87 -5.95
N VAL A 149 -1.24 7.91 -5.30
CA VAL A 149 0.04 8.53 -5.71
C VAL A 149 1.18 7.51 -5.64
N MET A 150 1.29 6.78 -4.54
CA MET A 150 2.35 5.79 -4.32
C MET A 150 2.24 4.59 -5.27
N LEU A 151 1.04 4.06 -5.46
CA LEU A 151 0.80 2.93 -6.36
C LEU A 151 1.09 3.29 -7.82
N TYR A 152 0.68 4.47 -8.27
CA TYR A 152 1.02 4.93 -9.62
C TYR A 152 2.51 5.24 -9.78
N GLN A 153 3.19 5.69 -8.73
CA GLN A 153 4.65 5.83 -8.77
C GLN A 153 5.32 4.45 -8.93
N ALA A 154 4.92 3.46 -8.14
CA ALA A 154 5.43 2.10 -8.27
C ALA A 154 5.19 1.52 -9.68
N TYR A 155 3.96 1.65 -10.19
CA TYR A 155 3.57 1.24 -11.54
C TYR A 155 4.41 1.94 -12.63
N ASN A 156 4.68 3.24 -12.50
CA ASN A 156 5.49 3.98 -13.46
C ASN A 156 6.96 3.53 -13.45
N VAL A 157 7.53 3.33 -12.26
CA VAL A 157 8.91 2.83 -12.12
C VAL A 157 9.06 1.47 -12.79
N GLN A 158 8.15 0.53 -12.53
CA GLN A 158 8.15 -0.81 -13.11
C GLN A 158 8.01 -0.82 -14.63
N ARG A 159 7.33 0.16 -15.21
CA ARG A 159 7.23 0.33 -16.67
C ARG A 159 8.41 1.09 -17.28
N GLY A 160 9.43 1.41 -16.51
CA GLY A 160 10.60 2.17 -16.97
C GLY A 160 10.31 3.65 -17.22
N TYR A 161 9.18 4.17 -16.74
CA TYR A 161 8.92 5.61 -16.74
C TYR A 161 9.65 6.26 -15.55
N HIS A 162 10.96 6.31 -15.62
CA HIS A 162 11.73 7.14 -14.71
C HIS A 162 11.54 8.60 -15.10
N LEU A 163 11.26 9.46 -14.14
CA LEU A 163 11.27 10.91 -14.41
C LEU A 163 12.63 11.25 -15.03
N ARG A 164 12.61 11.73 -16.27
CA ARG A 164 13.81 12.26 -16.90
C ARG A 164 14.25 13.46 -16.07
N LYS A 165 15.42 13.34 -15.44
CA LYS A 165 16.09 14.45 -14.77
C LYS A 165 16.37 15.58 -15.74
#